data_e3aa5ed01c4e5ff6335544b3faaec881
#
_entry.id   e3aa5ed01c4e5ff6335544b3faaec881
#
_cell.length_a   1.000
_cell.length_b   1.000
_cell.length_c   1.000
_cell.angle_alpha   90.00
_cell.angle_beta   90.00
_cell.angle_gamma   90.00
#
_symmetry.space_group_name_H-M   'P 1'
#
loop_
_entity.id
_entity.type
_entity.pdbx_description
1 polymer ?
#
loop_
_entity_poly.entity_id
_entity_poly.type
_entity_poly.pdbx_seq_one_letter_code
_entity_poly.pdbx_strand_id
1 'polypeptide(L)'
;MFFPNRIHAEKEVASMTLPEYYESDVLFFFDGKPAALPLYQALFHCIESAFPAASVKVQKTQISFYDRHFFLAVSLPRRKRDTGILVTIGLPGRLESPRVAAASEPYPNRWTIHIPVSEEAQIDEELLGWIKESHDFALAK
;
A
#
# COMPACT_ATOMS: atom_id res chain seq x y z
N MET A 1 14.48 12.11 33.00
CA MET A 1 14.34 11.93 32.40
C MET A 1 13.82 11.45 31.86
N PHE A 2 13.65 11.27 31.74
CA PHE A 2 13.01 11.01 31.08
C PHE A 2 13.06 10.21 30.28
N PHE A 3 12.77 9.71 30.08
CA PHE A 3 12.84 9.12 29.31
C PHE A 3 12.62 8.99 28.18
N PRO A 4 12.89 9.35 27.67
CA PRO A 4 12.81 9.45 26.23
C PRO A 4 13.34 8.22 25.52
N ASN A 5 14.34 7.65 26.02
CA ASN A 5 14.91 6.42 25.45
C ASN A 5 13.89 5.30 25.32
N ARG A 6 13.03 5.18 26.30
CA ARG A 6 12.00 4.16 26.25
C ARG A 6 11.01 4.43 25.13
N ILE A 7 10.68 5.71 24.93
CA ILE A 7 9.77 6.09 23.86
C ILE A 7 10.38 5.75 22.51
N HIS A 8 11.66 5.99 22.35
CA HIS A 8 12.36 5.64 21.10
C HIS A 8 12.35 4.14 20.84
N ALA A 9 12.57 3.34 21.87
CA ALA A 9 12.55 1.90 21.73
C ALA A 9 11.17 1.39 21.28
N GLU A 10 10.12 1.95 21.84
CA GLU A 10 8.75 1.59 21.46
C GLU A 10 8.49 1.95 20.01
N LYS A 11 8.94 3.10 19.55
CA LYS A 11 8.80 3.52 18.17
C LYS A 11 9.53 2.57 17.22
N GLU A 12 10.74 2.18 17.57
CA GLU A 12 11.52 1.27 16.76
C GLU A 12 10.84 -0.08 16.62
N VAL A 13 10.30 -0.60 17.73
CA VAL A 13 9.60 -1.87 17.72
C VAL A 13 8.35 -1.82 16.86
N ALA A 14 7.68 -0.65 16.84
CA ALA A 14 6.46 -0.47 16.09
C ALA A 14 6.67 -0.05 14.64
N SER A 15 7.93 0.15 14.22
CA SER A 15 8.22 0.62 12.87
C SER A 15 8.18 -0.49 11.84
N MET A 16 7.63 -0.15 10.67
CA MET A 16 7.62 -1.04 9.52
C MET A 16 9.05 -1.33 9.06
N THR A 17 9.28 -2.53 8.53
CA THR A 17 10.58 -2.92 8.00
C THR A 17 10.76 -2.39 6.59
N LEU A 18 11.79 -1.57 6.39
CA LEU A 18 12.10 -0.98 5.10
C LEU A 18 13.38 -1.59 4.51
N PRO A 19 13.48 -1.73 3.18
CA PRO A 19 14.72 -2.16 2.57
C PRO A 19 15.80 -1.08 2.68
N GLU A 20 17.06 -1.49 2.51
CA GLU A 20 18.22 -0.63 2.74
C GLU A 20 18.19 0.67 1.93
N TYR A 21 17.79 0.60 0.68
CA TYR A 21 17.78 1.78 -0.21
C TYR A 21 16.36 2.27 -0.48
N TYR A 22 15.49 2.13 0.50
CA TYR A 22 14.07 2.42 0.32
C TYR A 22 13.81 3.82 -0.27
N GLU A 23 14.39 4.86 0.32
CA GLU A 23 14.09 6.22 -0.10
C GLU A 23 14.53 6.50 -1.54
N SER A 24 15.75 6.08 -1.90
CA SER A 24 16.23 6.29 -3.26
C SER A 24 15.47 5.43 -4.26
N ASP A 25 15.11 4.21 -3.88
CA ASP A 25 14.35 3.32 -4.76
C ASP A 25 12.95 3.87 -5.02
N VAL A 26 12.31 4.46 -4.01
CA VAL A 26 11.00 5.10 -4.18
C VAL A 26 11.11 6.30 -5.11
N LEU A 27 12.13 7.15 -4.93
CA LEU A 27 12.32 8.29 -5.82
C LEU A 27 12.52 7.84 -7.25
N PHE A 28 13.30 6.80 -7.46
CA PHE A 28 13.51 6.24 -8.80
C PHE A 28 12.21 5.68 -9.39
N PHE A 29 11.42 4.99 -8.56
CA PHE A 29 10.15 4.43 -8.99
C PHE A 29 9.20 5.49 -9.55
N PHE A 30 9.18 6.68 -8.92
CA PHE A 30 8.29 7.77 -9.32
C PHE A 30 8.94 8.78 -10.27
N ASP A 31 10.14 8.49 -10.76
CA ASP A 31 10.88 9.42 -11.61
C ASP A 31 10.10 9.86 -12.85
N GLY A 32 9.38 8.93 -13.48
CA GLY A 32 8.56 9.24 -14.65
C GLY A 32 7.24 9.93 -14.35
N LYS A 33 6.80 9.90 -13.10
CA LYS A 33 5.54 10.51 -12.65
C LYS A 33 5.72 11.11 -11.26
N PRO A 34 6.54 12.15 -11.12
CA PRO A 34 6.87 12.68 -9.78
C PRO A 34 5.66 13.24 -9.02
N ALA A 35 4.62 13.67 -9.72
CA ALA A 35 3.42 14.17 -9.07
C ALA A 35 2.66 13.09 -8.30
N ALA A 36 2.91 11.82 -8.58
CA ALA A 36 2.28 10.71 -7.86
C ALA A 36 2.97 10.41 -6.52
N LEU A 37 4.20 10.88 -6.35
CA LEU A 37 4.95 10.60 -5.13
C LEU A 37 4.25 11.06 -3.85
N PRO A 38 3.71 12.30 -3.77
CA PRO A 38 3.01 12.72 -2.56
C PRO A 38 1.81 11.84 -2.21
N LEU A 39 1.11 11.32 -3.21
CA LEU A 39 0.00 10.41 -2.97
C LEU A 39 0.49 9.11 -2.35
N TYR A 40 1.58 8.57 -2.89
CA TYR A 40 2.17 7.37 -2.32
C TYR A 40 2.62 7.62 -0.88
N GLN A 41 3.26 8.75 -0.62
CA GLN A 41 3.74 9.08 0.73
C GLN A 41 2.60 9.18 1.72
N ALA A 42 1.48 9.79 1.32
CA ALA A 42 0.31 9.89 2.19
C ALA A 42 -0.27 8.51 2.50
N LEU A 43 -0.36 7.66 1.49
CA LEU A 43 -0.81 6.28 1.68
C LEU A 43 0.16 5.51 2.58
N PHE A 44 1.45 5.64 2.33
CA PHE A 44 2.48 4.96 3.12
C PHE A 44 2.37 5.29 4.61
N HIS A 45 2.15 6.56 4.94
CA HIS A 45 1.98 6.96 6.34
C HIS A 45 0.80 6.24 6.99
N CYS A 46 -0.30 6.09 6.26
CA CYS A 46 -1.46 5.38 6.78
C CYS A 46 -1.17 3.90 6.98
N ILE A 47 -0.46 3.29 6.02
CA ILE A 47 -0.11 1.87 6.10
C ILE A 47 0.87 1.63 7.24
N GLU A 48 1.86 2.50 7.40
CA GLU A 48 2.83 2.39 8.47
C GLU A 48 2.16 2.44 9.84
N SER A 49 1.20 3.35 10.00
CA SER A 49 0.46 3.48 11.26
C SER A 49 -0.45 2.29 11.54
N ALA A 50 -1.11 1.79 10.50
CA ALA A 50 -2.09 0.72 10.67
C ALA A 50 -1.45 -0.67 10.76
N PHE A 51 -0.31 -0.87 10.10
CA PHE A 51 0.34 -2.18 10.00
C PHE A 51 1.83 -2.07 10.32
N PRO A 52 2.18 -1.76 11.58
CA PRO A 52 3.60 -1.55 11.94
C PRO A 52 4.46 -2.80 11.81
N ALA A 53 3.86 -3.99 11.75
CA ALA A 53 4.60 -5.23 11.56
C ALA A 53 4.88 -5.54 10.09
N ALA A 54 4.33 -4.76 9.17
CA ALA A 54 4.47 -5.02 7.74
C ALA A 54 5.87 -4.67 7.25
N SER A 55 6.23 -5.23 6.10
CA SER A 55 7.45 -4.90 5.38
C SER A 55 7.10 -4.46 3.98
N VAL A 56 8.00 -3.71 3.34
CA VAL A 56 7.78 -3.18 2.02
C VAL A 56 8.94 -3.57 1.10
N LYS A 57 8.62 -3.83 -0.17
CA LYS A 57 9.61 -4.06 -1.23
C LYS A 57 9.33 -3.12 -2.38
N VAL A 58 10.36 -2.42 -2.84
CA VAL A 58 10.24 -1.56 -4.01
C VAL A 58 10.77 -2.35 -5.20
N GLN A 59 9.87 -2.71 -6.10
CA GLN A 59 10.18 -3.50 -7.28
C GLN A 59 10.09 -2.62 -8.52
N LYS A 60 10.47 -3.15 -9.66
CA LYS A 60 10.50 -2.35 -10.89
C LYS A 60 9.13 -1.79 -11.28
N THR A 61 8.07 -2.60 -11.13
CA THR A 61 6.74 -2.22 -11.60
C THR A 61 5.74 -2.00 -10.48
N GLN A 62 6.09 -2.27 -9.23
CA GLN A 62 5.19 -2.06 -8.11
C GLN A 62 5.94 -1.99 -6.79
N ILE A 63 5.31 -1.35 -5.83
CA ILE A 63 5.77 -1.32 -4.44
C ILE A 63 4.82 -2.24 -3.67
N SER A 64 5.37 -3.28 -3.06
CA SER A 64 4.58 -4.35 -2.44
C SER A 64 4.72 -4.36 -0.93
N PHE A 65 3.62 -4.61 -0.24
CA PHE A 65 3.56 -4.65 1.22
C PHE A 65 3.19 -6.05 1.68
N TYR A 66 3.89 -6.54 2.68
CA TYR A 66 3.76 -7.90 3.21
C TYR A 66 3.64 -7.87 4.73
N ASP A 67 2.76 -8.72 5.25
CA ASP A 67 2.75 -9.08 6.67
C ASP A 67 2.57 -10.60 6.67
N ARG A 68 3.70 -11.33 6.63
CA ARG A 68 3.80 -12.75 6.35
C ARG A 68 3.41 -13.07 4.91
N HIS A 69 2.36 -12.46 4.39
CA HIS A 69 1.91 -12.62 3.01
C HIS A 69 1.66 -11.26 2.39
N PHE A 70 1.74 -11.22 1.08
CA PHE A 70 1.43 -10.03 0.30
C PHE A 70 -0.03 -9.61 0.53
N PHE A 71 -0.26 -8.31 0.79
CA PHE A 71 -1.62 -7.81 0.98
C PHE A 71 -1.92 -6.50 0.27
N LEU A 72 -0.91 -5.83 -0.29
CA LEU A 72 -1.10 -4.53 -0.92
C LEU A 72 0.01 -4.27 -1.91
N ALA A 73 -0.33 -3.76 -3.08
CA ALA A 73 0.64 -3.24 -4.02
C ALA A 73 0.22 -1.87 -4.49
N VAL A 74 1.22 -1.03 -4.79
CA VAL A 74 1.03 0.27 -5.40
C VAL A 74 1.80 0.27 -6.70
N SER A 75 1.14 0.66 -7.79
CA SER A 75 1.77 0.77 -9.09
C SER A 75 1.38 2.09 -9.74
N LEU A 76 1.99 2.39 -10.88
CA LEU A 76 1.67 3.59 -11.64
C LEU A 76 0.73 3.24 -12.78
N PRO A 77 -0.21 4.13 -13.12
CA PRO A 77 -1.07 3.92 -14.29
C PRO A 77 -0.22 3.78 -15.55
N ARG A 78 -0.64 2.92 -16.46
CA ARG A 78 0.13 2.66 -17.69
C ARG A 78 0.10 3.83 -18.67
N ARG A 79 -1.03 4.52 -18.75
CA ARG A 79 -1.19 5.63 -19.71
C ARG A 79 -0.53 6.88 -19.16
N LYS A 80 0.17 7.62 -20.04
CA LYS A 80 0.79 8.86 -19.63
C LYS A 80 -0.19 9.90 -19.12
N ARG A 81 -1.40 9.91 -19.70
CA ARG A 81 -2.44 10.87 -19.31
C ARG A 81 -3.08 10.56 -17.96
N ASP A 82 -2.99 9.33 -17.51
CA ASP A 82 -3.58 8.96 -16.23
C ASP A 82 -2.63 9.39 -15.11
N THR A 83 -3.21 10.01 -14.10
CA THR A 83 -2.46 10.54 -12.95
C THR A 83 -2.70 9.68 -11.72
N GLY A 84 -1.86 9.89 -10.69
CA GLY A 84 -2.03 9.21 -9.43
C GLY A 84 -1.35 7.87 -9.38
N ILE A 85 -1.88 7.02 -8.50
CA ILE A 85 -1.37 5.68 -8.25
C ILE A 85 -2.49 4.67 -8.41
N LEU A 86 -2.12 3.41 -8.61
CA LEU A 86 -3.06 2.30 -8.65
C LEU A 86 -2.82 1.42 -7.44
N VAL A 87 -3.84 1.26 -6.62
CA VAL A 87 -3.79 0.42 -5.41
C VAL A 87 -4.36 -0.95 -5.77
N THR A 88 -3.63 -2.01 -5.43
CA THR A 88 -4.05 -3.39 -5.70
C THR A 88 -4.14 -4.16 -4.41
N ILE A 89 -5.29 -4.79 -4.17
CA ILE A 89 -5.56 -5.59 -2.97
C ILE A 89 -6.15 -6.95 -3.36
N GLY A 90 -6.17 -7.86 -2.40
CA GLY A 90 -6.76 -9.18 -2.57
C GLY A 90 -7.87 -9.42 -1.56
N LEU A 91 -9.04 -9.85 -2.05
CA LEU A 91 -10.21 -10.11 -1.21
C LEU A 91 -10.80 -11.48 -1.52
N PRO A 92 -11.54 -12.10 -0.58
CA PRO A 92 -12.19 -13.38 -0.84
C PRO A 92 -13.39 -13.29 -1.78
N GLY A 93 -13.93 -12.09 -1.99
CA GLY A 93 -15.08 -11.86 -2.86
C GLY A 93 -14.89 -10.61 -3.69
N ARG A 94 -15.74 -10.48 -4.71
CA ARG A 94 -15.71 -9.31 -5.58
C ARG A 94 -16.19 -8.07 -4.84
N LEU A 95 -15.42 -6.98 -4.98
CA LEU A 95 -15.79 -5.71 -4.39
C LEU A 95 -16.62 -4.91 -5.40
N GLU A 96 -17.86 -4.60 -5.03
CA GLU A 96 -18.77 -3.81 -5.85
C GLU A 96 -18.71 -2.35 -5.42
N SER A 97 -18.03 -1.53 -6.21
CA SER A 97 -17.87 -0.11 -5.95
C SER A 97 -17.48 0.61 -7.23
N PRO A 98 -18.00 1.84 -7.46
CA PRO A 98 -17.56 2.63 -8.62
C PRO A 98 -16.07 2.99 -8.56
N ARG A 99 -15.41 2.84 -7.40
CA ARG A 99 -13.99 3.12 -7.27
C ARG A 99 -13.12 2.00 -7.83
N VAL A 100 -13.68 0.82 -8.09
CA VAL A 100 -12.92 -0.31 -8.62
C VAL A 100 -12.79 -0.17 -10.13
N ALA A 101 -11.53 -0.06 -10.61
CA ALA A 101 -11.27 0.04 -12.04
C ALA A 101 -11.26 -1.33 -12.71
N ALA A 102 -10.81 -2.36 -12.00
CA ALA A 102 -10.74 -3.71 -12.52
C ALA A 102 -10.75 -4.70 -11.38
N ALA A 103 -11.37 -5.86 -11.61
CA ALA A 103 -11.41 -6.95 -10.66
C ALA A 103 -11.33 -8.25 -11.43
N SER A 104 -10.55 -9.19 -10.93
CA SER A 104 -10.42 -10.52 -11.53
C SER A 104 -10.32 -11.56 -10.44
N GLU A 105 -10.70 -12.79 -10.79
CA GLU A 105 -10.64 -13.92 -9.86
C GLU A 105 -9.67 -14.97 -10.43
N PRO A 106 -8.34 -14.80 -10.21
CA PRO A 106 -7.37 -15.75 -10.75
C PRO A 106 -7.50 -17.15 -10.14
N TYR A 107 -8.02 -17.23 -8.92
CA TYR A 107 -8.30 -18.50 -8.25
C TYR A 107 -9.65 -18.41 -7.56
N PRO A 108 -10.37 -19.52 -7.37
CA PRO A 108 -11.65 -19.47 -6.67
C PRO A 108 -11.56 -18.79 -5.30
N ASN A 109 -12.43 -17.83 -5.08
CA ASN A 109 -12.51 -17.04 -3.84
C ASN A 109 -11.26 -16.23 -3.53
N ARG A 110 -10.49 -15.88 -4.57
CA ARG A 110 -9.32 -15.03 -4.43
C ARG A 110 -9.39 -13.97 -5.53
N TRP A 111 -9.86 -12.78 -5.14
CA TRP A 111 -10.07 -11.68 -6.07
C TRP A 111 -8.94 -10.68 -5.99
N THR A 112 -8.50 -10.22 -7.15
CA THR A 112 -7.52 -9.13 -7.27
C THR A 112 -8.30 -7.89 -7.67
N ILE A 113 -8.20 -6.85 -6.86
CA ILE A 113 -8.99 -5.62 -6.99
C ILE A 113 -8.04 -4.44 -7.22
N HIS A 114 -8.30 -3.67 -8.28
CA HIS A 114 -7.49 -2.49 -8.61
C HIS A 114 -8.31 -1.22 -8.38
N ILE A 115 -7.79 -0.31 -7.57
CA ILE A 115 -8.47 0.93 -7.19
C ILE A 115 -7.55 2.11 -7.50
N PRO A 116 -7.91 2.98 -8.46
CA PRO A 116 -7.10 4.16 -8.74
C PRO A 116 -7.27 5.22 -7.66
N VAL A 117 -6.19 5.92 -7.36
CA VAL A 117 -6.18 7.03 -6.41
C VAL A 117 -5.45 8.18 -7.10
N SER A 118 -6.17 9.26 -7.39
CA SER A 118 -5.60 10.43 -8.07
C SER A 118 -5.54 11.67 -7.17
N GLU A 119 -6.19 11.62 -6.01
CA GLU A 119 -6.22 12.73 -5.07
C GLU A 119 -6.04 12.20 -3.65
N GLU A 120 -5.42 12.99 -2.80
CA GLU A 120 -5.18 12.60 -1.42
C GLU A 120 -6.47 12.33 -0.66
N ALA A 121 -7.55 13.06 -0.96
CA ALA A 121 -8.84 12.86 -0.32
C ALA A 121 -9.41 11.46 -0.54
N GLN A 122 -8.93 10.74 -1.55
CA GLN A 122 -9.35 9.37 -1.83
C GLN A 122 -8.64 8.35 -0.95
N ILE A 123 -7.61 8.79 -0.23
CA ILE A 123 -6.97 7.94 0.80
C ILE A 123 -7.77 8.14 2.07
N ASP A 124 -8.91 7.50 2.12
CA ASP A 124 -9.94 7.71 3.13
C ASP A 124 -10.21 6.43 3.93
N GLU A 125 -11.15 6.52 4.87
CA GLU A 125 -11.49 5.39 5.72
C GLU A 125 -12.01 4.19 4.92
N GLU A 126 -12.72 4.43 3.83
CA GLU A 126 -13.22 3.36 2.99
C GLU A 126 -12.06 2.59 2.35
N LEU A 127 -11.12 3.30 1.73
CA LEU A 127 -9.96 2.67 1.12
C LEU A 127 -9.13 1.92 2.17
N LEU A 128 -8.87 2.54 3.30
CA LEU A 128 -8.10 1.93 4.37
C LEU A 128 -8.80 0.72 4.95
N GLY A 129 -10.13 0.74 5.00
CA GLY A 129 -10.92 -0.41 5.42
C GLY A 129 -10.76 -1.60 4.47
N TRP A 130 -10.77 -1.34 3.17
CA TRP A 130 -10.54 -2.39 2.17
C TRP A 130 -9.13 -2.96 2.28
N ILE A 131 -8.14 -2.10 2.51
CA ILE A 131 -6.76 -2.56 2.70
C ILE A 131 -6.65 -3.44 3.94
N LYS A 132 -7.37 -3.07 5.03
CA LYS A 132 -7.39 -3.88 6.22
C LYS A 132 -8.03 -5.25 5.96
N GLU A 133 -9.12 -5.29 5.20
CA GLU A 133 -9.74 -6.56 4.83
C GLU A 133 -8.75 -7.42 4.02
N SER A 134 -7.98 -6.81 3.12
CA SER A 134 -6.96 -7.50 2.35
C SER A 134 -5.87 -8.06 3.26
N HIS A 135 -5.44 -7.28 4.23
CA HIS A 135 -4.45 -7.69 5.21
C HIS A 135 -4.96 -8.89 6.02
N ASP A 136 -6.18 -8.79 6.53
CA ASP A 136 -6.78 -9.87 7.33
C ASP A 136 -6.95 -11.14 6.49
N PHE A 137 -7.38 -10.98 5.25
CA PHE A 137 -7.53 -12.11 4.34
C PHE A 137 -6.19 -12.78 4.05
N ALA A 138 -5.13 -11.98 3.87
CA ALA A 138 -3.80 -12.52 3.64
C ALA A 138 -3.29 -13.31 4.84
N LEU A 139 -3.53 -12.82 6.07
CA LEU A 139 -3.11 -13.52 7.28
C LEU A 139 -3.85 -14.83 7.50
N ALA A 140 -5.05 -14.96 6.95
CA ALA A 140 -5.87 -16.17 7.12
C ALA A 140 -5.41 -17.33 6.21
N LYS A 141 -4.46 -17.10 5.33
CA LYS A 141 -3.95 -18.12 4.40
C LYS A 141 -3.15 -19.21 5.08
#